data_0443d127e8dc810425f7a81986acdece
#
_entry.id   0443d127e8dc810425f7a81986acdece
#
_cell.length_a   1.000
_cell.length_b   1.000
_cell.length_c   1.000
_cell.angle_alpha   90.00
_cell.angle_beta   90.00
_cell.angle_gamma   90.00
#
_symmetry.space_group_name_H-M   'P 1'
#
loop_
_entity.id
_entity.type
_entity.pdbx_description
1 polymer ?
#
loop_
_entity_poly.entity_id
_entity_poly.type
_entity_poly.pdbx_seq_one_letter_code
_entity_poly.pdbx_strand_id
1 'polypeptide(L)'
;MDNKKVMLLILDGWGYGKQDKSDAAYAANTPFFDSLLKQYPNSKLEASGEAVGLPVGQMGNSEVGHMNLGAGRVVYQELGRINKAISDGSIKTNKTLVDAFAYAKSNNKAVHFIGLLSDGGVHAHINHLKGLCDAANEEGLKDVFVHAFLDGRDTDPNSGLGFVKDLDAHLKTSTGKIATLVGRYYAMDRDSRWERVKQAYDVMTKGIGEHTNNPAAAIEKSYADGVTDEFIKPIVVSEQDGKAIATIQPDDVVICFNYRTDRGREITAALSQNDYPEFEMHKLPLYYVTMTTYDENFDNVKVIFTKDDLTETLGEILEKNHKNQIRIAETEKYPHVTFFFSGGREQAFENEKRIMIPSPKVATYDLQPEMSAQGITDAITKELESGWADFICLNFANPDMVGHTGVFEAVVKAVETADRCAEAVVKKGLENGYSFIILADHGNSEFMVNGDGSANTAHTTNLVPCILVGTEYTHIADGKLGDVAPTILKIMGIEKPAIMTGNALV
;
A
#
# COMPACT_ATOMS: atom_id res chain seq x y z
N MET A 1 21.69 -24.53 -24.22
CA MET A 1 21.36 -23.12 -23.94
C MET A 1 22.34 -22.65 -22.90
N ASP A 2 23.13 -21.62 -23.18
CA ASP A 2 24.06 -21.08 -22.20
C ASP A 2 23.26 -20.60 -20.99
N ASN A 3 23.67 -21.03 -19.80
CA ASN A 3 23.01 -20.68 -18.54
C ASN A 3 23.30 -19.20 -18.23
N LYS A 4 22.42 -18.29 -18.68
CA LYS A 4 22.60 -16.85 -18.48
C LYS A 4 22.37 -16.52 -17.00
N LYS A 5 23.37 -15.90 -16.37
CA LYS A 5 23.35 -15.47 -14.98
C LYS A 5 23.03 -13.99 -14.90
N VAL A 6 22.15 -13.60 -13.98
CA VAL A 6 21.71 -12.20 -13.83
C VAL A 6 21.82 -11.74 -12.38
N MET A 7 22.37 -10.54 -12.18
CA MET A 7 22.30 -9.83 -10.91
C MET A 7 21.41 -8.58 -11.04
N LEU A 8 20.44 -8.49 -10.14
CA LEU A 8 19.71 -7.27 -9.83
C LEU A 8 20.46 -6.54 -8.72
N LEU A 9 21.06 -5.39 -9.04
CA LEU A 9 21.79 -4.54 -8.10
C LEU A 9 20.96 -3.28 -7.84
N ILE A 10 20.51 -3.11 -6.62
CA ILE A 10 19.64 -2.02 -6.19
C ILE A 10 20.48 -0.99 -5.42
N LEU A 11 20.52 0.24 -5.95
CA LEU A 11 21.06 1.43 -5.29
C LEU A 11 19.90 2.14 -4.59
N ASP A 12 19.59 1.72 -3.37
CA ASP A 12 18.38 2.12 -2.64
C ASP A 12 18.30 3.64 -2.46
N GLY A 13 17.18 4.25 -2.87
CA GLY A 13 16.96 5.69 -2.72
C GLY A 13 17.74 6.59 -3.69
N TRP A 14 18.24 6.06 -4.82
CA TRP A 14 18.98 6.85 -5.82
C TRP A 14 18.10 7.24 -7.01
N GLY A 15 17.43 8.39 -6.91
CA GLY A 15 16.58 8.92 -7.97
C GLY A 15 17.30 9.86 -8.94
N TYR A 16 16.58 10.31 -9.97
CA TYR A 16 17.00 11.39 -10.87
C TYR A 16 16.50 12.75 -10.36
N GLY A 17 17.41 13.56 -9.84
CA GLY A 17 17.10 14.88 -9.31
C GLY A 17 17.21 16.02 -10.33
N LYS A 18 17.22 17.25 -9.81
CA LYS A 18 17.30 18.47 -10.60
C LYS A 18 18.72 18.86 -11.00
N GLN A 19 19.73 18.13 -10.53
CA GLN A 19 21.14 18.43 -10.74
C GLN A 19 21.53 19.85 -10.26
N ASP A 20 20.99 20.24 -9.12
CA ASP A 20 21.26 21.51 -8.46
C ASP A 20 21.80 21.28 -7.03
N LYS A 21 21.92 22.34 -6.26
CA LYS A 21 22.44 22.31 -4.88
C LYS A 21 21.61 21.48 -3.88
N SER A 22 20.41 21.07 -4.25
CA SER A 22 19.57 20.22 -3.42
C SER A 22 19.82 18.72 -3.65
N ASP A 23 20.57 18.38 -4.68
CA ASP A 23 20.79 17.03 -5.19
C ASP A 23 22.14 16.48 -4.73
N ALA A 24 22.14 15.66 -3.68
CA ALA A 24 23.37 15.08 -3.12
C ALA A 24 23.94 13.98 -4.04
N ALA A 25 23.08 13.27 -4.79
CA ALA A 25 23.55 12.28 -5.76
C ALA A 25 24.31 12.94 -6.91
N TYR A 26 23.86 14.12 -7.36
CA TYR A 26 24.58 14.90 -8.37
C TYR A 26 25.86 15.56 -7.82
N ALA A 27 25.88 15.97 -6.56
CA ALA A 27 27.05 16.57 -5.91
C ALA A 27 28.15 15.53 -5.62
N ALA A 28 27.81 14.26 -5.51
CA ALA A 28 28.73 13.17 -5.24
C ALA A 28 29.64 12.87 -6.44
N ASN A 29 30.88 12.45 -6.17
CA ASN A 29 31.80 11.96 -7.19
C ASN A 29 31.50 10.49 -7.49
N THR A 30 30.79 10.22 -8.58
CA THR A 30 30.26 8.91 -8.97
C THR A 30 30.80 8.43 -10.34
N PRO A 31 32.13 8.28 -10.47
CA PRO A 31 32.74 8.00 -11.78
C PRO A 31 32.26 6.69 -12.41
N PHE A 32 31.92 5.70 -11.59
CA PHE A 32 31.41 4.43 -12.10
C PHE A 32 30.01 4.59 -12.66
N PHE A 33 29.06 5.15 -11.90
CA PHE A 33 27.69 5.37 -12.34
C PHE A 33 27.64 6.26 -13.59
N ASP A 34 28.43 7.34 -13.61
CA ASP A 34 28.56 8.21 -14.77
C ASP A 34 29.07 7.50 -16.02
N SER A 35 29.98 6.54 -15.83
CA SER A 35 30.50 5.72 -16.93
C SER A 35 29.43 4.76 -17.47
N LEU A 36 28.61 4.20 -16.58
CA LEU A 36 27.51 3.30 -16.96
C LEU A 36 26.49 4.01 -17.85
N LEU A 37 26.06 5.20 -17.47
CA LEU A 37 25.12 6.00 -18.24
C LEU A 37 25.61 6.36 -19.65
N LYS A 38 26.93 6.45 -19.85
CA LYS A 38 27.57 6.77 -21.15
C LYS A 38 27.80 5.54 -22.01
N GLN A 39 28.05 4.38 -21.40
CA GLN A 39 28.58 3.20 -22.12
C GLN A 39 27.52 2.12 -22.34
N TYR A 40 26.46 2.09 -21.53
CA TYR A 40 25.50 1.00 -21.51
C TYR A 40 24.07 1.47 -21.77
N PRO A 41 23.19 0.61 -22.30
CA PRO A 41 21.78 0.91 -22.44
C PRO A 41 21.19 1.26 -21.07
N ASN A 42 20.51 2.40 -21.01
CA ASN A 42 19.87 2.87 -19.79
C ASN A 42 18.52 3.51 -20.09
N SER A 43 17.65 3.52 -19.09
CA SER A 43 16.29 4.04 -19.13
C SER A 43 15.88 4.58 -17.77
N LYS A 44 14.64 5.06 -17.68
CA LYS A 44 14.05 5.57 -16.47
C LYS A 44 12.85 4.73 -16.08
N LEU A 45 12.70 4.44 -14.78
CA LEU A 45 11.55 3.74 -14.26
C LEU A 45 10.71 4.64 -13.36
N GLU A 46 9.38 4.48 -13.46
CA GLU A 46 8.44 5.02 -12.51
C GLU A 46 8.47 4.17 -11.22
N ALA A 47 8.72 4.83 -10.08
CA ALA A 47 8.88 4.20 -8.78
C ALA A 47 7.95 4.81 -7.70
N SER A 48 6.88 5.51 -8.13
CA SER A 48 5.94 6.20 -7.24
C SER A 48 4.52 6.17 -7.77
N GLY A 49 3.55 6.56 -6.94
CA GLY A 49 2.15 6.66 -7.34
C GLY A 49 1.58 5.37 -7.93
N GLU A 50 0.69 5.50 -8.89
CA GLU A 50 -0.05 4.36 -9.47
C GLU A 50 0.86 3.34 -10.18
N ALA A 51 2.03 3.76 -10.65
CA ALA A 51 2.99 2.86 -11.29
C ALA A 51 3.53 1.77 -10.35
N VAL A 52 3.42 1.97 -9.04
CA VAL A 52 3.79 1.01 -8.00
C VAL A 52 2.63 0.62 -7.08
N GLY A 53 1.40 0.98 -7.45
CA GLY A 53 0.19 0.61 -6.71
C GLY A 53 -0.15 1.50 -5.51
N LEU A 54 0.41 2.72 -5.47
CA LEU A 54 0.12 3.76 -4.50
C LEU A 54 -0.83 4.81 -5.10
N PRO A 55 -1.48 5.64 -4.28
CA PRO A 55 -2.24 6.80 -4.77
C PRO A 55 -1.40 7.75 -5.62
N VAL A 56 -2.05 8.48 -6.53
CA VAL A 56 -1.42 9.52 -7.35
C VAL A 56 -0.65 10.51 -6.48
N GLY A 57 0.62 10.79 -6.85
CA GLY A 57 1.48 11.74 -6.15
C GLY A 57 2.09 11.22 -4.83
N GLN A 58 1.78 10.00 -4.41
CA GLN A 58 2.42 9.40 -3.24
C GLN A 58 3.81 8.86 -3.61
N MET A 59 4.81 9.21 -2.79
CA MET A 59 6.19 8.74 -2.92
C MET A 59 6.27 7.22 -2.76
N GLY A 60 7.14 6.57 -3.56
CA GLY A 60 7.50 5.18 -3.34
C GLY A 60 8.27 4.97 -2.05
N ASN A 61 8.48 3.71 -1.70
CA ASN A 61 9.30 3.28 -0.58
C ASN A 61 9.88 1.90 -0.86
N SER A 62 10.85 1.47 -0.04
CA SER A 62 11.56 0.21 -0.27
C SER A 62 10.65 -1.02 -0.19
N GLU A 63 9.63 -1.03 0.68
CA GLU A 63 8.69 -2.16 0.80
C GLU A 63 7.91 -2.35 -0.52
N VAL A 64 7.28 -1.27 -0.99
CA VAL A 64 6.50 -1.27 -2.23
C VAL A 64 7.39 -1.49 -3.44
N GLY A 65 8.56 -0.84 -3.49
CA GLY A 65 9.53 -0.98 -4.58
C GLY A 65 9.98 -2.42 -4.76
N HIS A 66 10.51 -3.05 -3.70
CA HIS A 66 10.96 -4.44 -3.75
C HIS A 66 9.84 -5.43 -4.04
N MET A 67 8.62 -5.18 -3.52
CA MET A 67 7.47 -6.01 -3.81
C MET A 67 7.11 -5.99 -5.31
N ASN A 68 7.09 -4.81 -5.94
CA ASN A 68 6.85 -4.70 -7.37
C ASN A 68 7.96 -5.35 -8.21
N LEU A 69 9.24 -5.15 -7.82
CA LEU A 69 10.40 -5.77 -8.45
C LEU A 69 10.30 -7.30 -8.46
N GLY A 70 9.88 -7.90 -7.35
CA GLY A 70 9.76 -9.35 -7.22
C GLY A 70 8.49 -9.93 -7.84
N ALA A 71 7.37 -9.19 -7.80
CA ALA A 71 6.08 -9.66 -8.30
C ALA A 71 5.96 -9.60 -9.83
N GLY A 72 6.77 -8.79 -10.52
CA GLY A 72 6.67 -8.62 -11.98
C GLY A 72 5.37 -7.98 -12.45
N ARG A 73 4.73 -7.22 -11.59
CA ARG A 73 3.46 -6.51 -11.81
C ARG A 73 3.29 -5.38 -10.81
N VAL A 74 2.35 -4.47 -11.09
CA VAL A 74 1.95 -3.46 -10.11
C VAL A 74 1.20 -4.15 -8.97
N VAL A 75 1.73 -4.02 -7.75
CA VAL A 75 1.11 -4.52 -6.53
C VAL A 75 0.43 -3.36 -5.83
N TYR A 76 -0.88 -3.30 -5.98
CA TYR A 76 -1.67 -2.23 -5.38
C TYR A 76 -1.76 -2.38 -3.86
N GLN A 77 -1.42 -1.33 -3.14
CA GLN A 77 -1.78 -1.19 -1.73
C GLN A 77 -3.31 -1.09 -1.59
N GLU A 78 -3.88 -1.43 -0.42
CA GLU A 78 -5.33 -1.52 -0.23
C GLU A 78 -6.08 -0.28 -0.75
N LEU A 79 -5.64 0.92 -0.36
CA LEU A 79 -6.27 2.16 -0.84
C LEU A 79 -6.19 2.31 -2.37
N GLY A 80 -5.04 2.08 -2.97
CA GLY A 80 -4.84 2.15 -4.42
C GLY A 80 -5.68 1.12 -5.18
N ARG A 81 -5.76 -0.11 -4.65
CA ARG A 81 -6.56 -1.20 -5.21
C ARG A 81 -8.05 -0.87 -5.21
N ILE A 82 -8.56 -0.35 -4.10
CA ILE A 82 -9.96 0.04 -3.97
C ILE A 82 -10.25 1.26 -4.85
N ASN A 83 -9.41 2.30 -4.82
CA ASN A 83 -9.53 3.47 -5.69
C ASN A 83 -9.64 3.07 -7.17
N LYS A 84 -8.76 2.16 -7.61
CA LYS A 84 -8.79 1.64 -8.96
C LYS A 84 -10.10 0.93 -9.27
N ALA A 85 -10.56 0.02 -8.39
CA ALA A 85 -11.80 -0.72 -8.60
C ALA A 85 -13.04 0.19 -8.66
N ILE A 86 -13.03 1.30 -7.94
CA ILE A 86 -14.10 2.32 -8.01
C ILE A 86 -14.00 3.10 -9.32
N SER A 87 -12.81 3.58 -9.69
CA SER A 87 -12.61 4.45 -10.85
C SER A 87 -12.85 3.75 -12.20
N ASP A 88 -12.44 2.47 -12.31
CA ASP A 88 -12.63 1.68 -13.53
C ASP A 88 -13.98 0.90 -13.53
N GLY A 89 -14.74 0.99 -12.43
CA GLY A 89 -16.06 0.35 -12.29
C GLY A 89 -15.99 -1.16 -12.00
N SER A 90 -14.81 -1.77 -11.86
CA SER A 90 -14.68 -3.21 -11.61
C SER A 90 -15.27 -3.64 -10.25
N ILE A 91 -15.44 -2.72 -9.30
CA ILE A 91 -16.17 -2.97 -8.04
C ILE A 91 -17.58 -3.53 -8.29
N LYS A 92 -18.26 -3.10 -9.35
CA LYS A 92 -19.63 -3.49 -9.71
C LYS A 92 -19.74 -4.96 -10.13
N THR A 93 -18.62 -5.56 -10.57
CA THR A 93 -18.55 -6.97 -10.95
C THR A 93 -17.88 -7.84 -9.87
N ASN A 94 -17.51 -7.24 -8.72
CA ASN A 94 -16.94 -7.99 -7.61
C ASN A 94 -17.95 -9.02 -7.09
N LYS A 95 -17.54 -10.29 -7.10
CA LYS A 95 -18.44 -11.41 -6.78
C LYS A 95 -19.08 -11.27 -5.39
N THR A 96 -18.34 -10.90 -4.38
CA THR A 96 -18.85 -10.76 -3.00
C THR A 96 -19.90 -9.66 -2.91
N LEU A 97 -19.69 -8.55 -3.60
CA LEU A 97 -20.64 -7.43 -3.64
C LEU A 97 -21.90 -7.80 -4.41
N VAL A 98 -21.75 -8.42 -5.58
CA VAL A 98 -22.86 -8.90 -6.42
C VAL A 98 -23.72 -9.92 -5.66
N ASP A 99 -23.08 -10.89 -4.98
CA ASP A 99 -23.78 -11.90 -4.17
C ASP A 99 -24.55 -11.25 -3.01
N ALA A 100 -23.97 -10.23 -2.35
CA ALA A 100 -24.63 -9.49 -1.25
C ALA A 100 -25.88 -8.74 -1.75
N PHE A 101 -25.78 -8.06 -2.88
CA PHE A 101 -26.90 -7.34 -3.49
C PHE A 101 -28.00 -8.28 -4.01
N ALA A 102 -27.59 -9.41 -4.60
CA ALA A 102 -28.54 -10.45 -5.02
C ALA A 102 -29.30 -11.05 -3.82
N TYR A 103 -28.59 -11.28 -2.70
CA TYR A 103 -29.21 -11.74 -1.45
C TYR A 103 -30.24 -10.73 -0.94
N ALA A 104 -29.89 -9.44 -0.83
CA ALA A 104 -30.79 -8.38 -0.39
C ALA A 104 -32.08 -8.35 -1.23
N LYS A 105 -31.92 -8.40 -2.56
CA LYS A 105 -33.03 -8.38 -3.54
C LYS A 105 -33.93 -9.60 -3.41
N SER A 106 -33.34 -10.80 -3.34
CA SER A 106 -34.07 -12.06 -3.30
C SER A 106 -34.86 -12.26 -2.00
N ASN A 107 -34.35 -11.70 -0.89
CA ASN A 107 -34.95 -11.84 0.44
C ASN A 107 -35.68 -10.60 0.91
N ASN A 108 -35.81 -9.57 0.06
CA ASN A 108 -36.45 -8.27 0.39
C ASN A 108 -35.83 -7.67 1.68
N LYS A 109 -34.52 -7.59 1.73
CA LYS A 109 -33.71 -7.08 2.85
C LYS A 109 -33.04 -5.77 2.50
N ALA A 110 -32.85 -4.92 3.50
CA ALA A 110 -32.12 -3.68 3.36
C ALA A 110 -30.63 -3.89 3.22
N VAL A 111 -29.95 -2.91 2.61
CA VAL A 111 -28.50 -2.81 2.56
C VAL A 111 -28.06 -1.63 3.42
N HIS A 112 -27.19 -1.87 4.38
CA HIS A 112 -26.64 -0.88 5.29
C HIS A 112 -25.14 -0.72 5.05
N PHE A 113 -24.70 0.46 4.63
CA PHE A 113 -23.31 0.83 4.57
C PHE A 113 -22.89 1.48 5.89
N ILE A 114 -21.86 0.95 6.56
CA ILE A 114 -21.33 1.49 7.81
C ILE A 114 -19.85 1.82 7.66
N GLY A 115 -19.37 2.94 8.18
CA GLY A 115 -17.96 3.30 8.13
C GLY A 115 -17.67 4.79 8.22
N LEU A 116 -16.39 5.13 8.14
CA LEU A 116 -15.86 6.47 8.31
C LEU A 116 -16.12 7.32 7.07
N LEU A 117 -16.85 8.41 7.22
CA LEU A 117 -17.21 9.34 6.16
C LEU A 117 -16.23 10.52 6.13
N SER A 118 -15.14 10.38 5.38
CA SER A 118 -14.19 11.46 5.10
C SER A 118 -13.37 11.15 3.83
N ASP A 119 -12.52 12.08 3.42
CA ASP A 119 -11.53 11.94 2.36
C ASP A 119 -10.10 11.72 2.89
N GLY A 120 -9.93 11.55 4.19
CA GLY A 120 -8.63 11.39 4.83
C GLY A 120 -7.82 10.18 4.37
N GLY A 121 -8.48 9.15 3.82
CA GLY A 121 -7.81 8.01 3.18
C GLY A 121 -6.98 7.14 4.12
N VAL A 122 -7.22 7.19 5.44
CA VAL A 122 -6.50 6.37 6.44
C VAL A 122 -7.27 5.07 6.74
N HIS A 123 -8.57 5.16 6.95
CA HIS A 123 -9.44 4.01 7.27
C HIS A 123 -10.45 3.71 6.18
N ALA A 124 -10.94 4.75 5.52
CA ALA A 124 -11.93 4.72 4.46
C ALA A 124 -11.75 5.94 3.55
N HIS A 125 -12.53 6.01 2.49
CA HIS A 125 -12.59 7.19 1.65
C HIS A 125 -14.04 7.38 1.14
N ILE A 126 -14.56 8.62 1.16
CA ILE A 126 -15.93 8.93 0.74
C ILE A 126 -16.26 8.44 -0.67
N ASN A 127 -15.29 8.47 -1.59
CA ASN A 127 -15.49 7.98 -2.96
C ASN A 127 -15.71 6.47 -3.01
N HIS A 128 -15.21 5.70 -2.03
CA HIS A 128 -15.50 4.26 -1.94
C HIS A 128 -16.98 4.04 -1.63
N LEU A 129 -17.51 4.77 -0.64
CA LEU A 129 -18.93 4.71 -0.30
C LEU A 129 -19.80 5.13 -1.48
N LYS A 130 -19.47 6.24 -2.16
CA LYS A 130 -20.21 6.70 -3.36
C LYS A 130 -20.23 5.63 -4.44
N GLY A 131 -19.09 5.00 -4.74
CA GLY A 131 -19.02 3.93 -5.73
C GLY A 131 -19.82 2.67 -5.34
N LEU A 132 -19.87 2.34 -4.04
CA LEU A 132 -20.73 1.26 -3.54
C LEU A 132 -22.22 1.60 -3.67
N CYS A 133 -22.62 2.84 -3.40
CA CYS A 133 -24.00 3.32 -3.61
C CYS A 133 -24.37 3.29 -5.11
N ASP A 134 -23.45 3.68 -5.99
CA ASP A 134 -23.69 3.62 -7.44
C ASP A 134 -23.85 2.18 -7.93
N ALA A 135 -23.04 1.25 -7.41
CA ALA A 135 -23.20 -0.18 -7.69
C ALA A 135 -24.57 -0.71 -7.21
N ALA A 136 -24.99 -0.31 -6.00
CA ALA A 136 -26.30 -0.66 -5.47
C ALA A 136 -27.47 -0.07 -6.32
N ASN A 137 -27.30 1.16 -6.84
CA ASN A 137 -28.26 1.80 -7.72
C ASN A 137 -28.41 1.07 -9.06
N GLU A 138 -27.29 0.68 -9.68
CA GLU A 138 -27.31 -0.10 -10.93
C GLU A 138 -28.00 -1.45 -10.75
N GLU A 139 -27.83 -2.08 -9.59
CA GLU A 139 -28.57 -3.30 -9.24
C GLU A 139 -30.06 -3.05 -8.93
N GLY A 140 -30.51 -1.79 -8.88
CA GLY A 140 -31.87 -1.40 -8.65
C GLY A 140 -32.35 -1.52 -7.21
N LEU A 141 -31.43 -1.54 -6.24
CA LEU A 141 -31.71 -1.56 -4.81
C LEU A 141 -32.32 -0.20 -4.37
N LYS A 142 -33.39 -0.23 -3.55
CA LYS A 142 -34.07 0.98 -3.06
C LYS A 142 -33.90 1.18 -1.56
N ASP A 143 -33.86 0.08 -0.79
CA ASP A 143 -33.72 0.11 0.65
C ASP A 143 -32.20 0.06 0.99
N VAL A 144 -31.53 1.19 0.74
CA VAL A 144 -30.11 1.39 0.98
C VAL A 144 -29.94 2.51 2.01
N PHE A 145 -29.19 2.23 3.06
CA PHE A 145 -29.01 3.16 4.17
C PHE A 145 -27.52 3.32 4.54
N VAL A 146 -27.13 4.51 4.94
CA VAL A 146 -25.77 4.83 5.37
C VAL A 146 -25.77 5.20 6.85
N HIS A 147 -24.95 4.50 7.62
CA HIS A 147 -24.63 4.82 8.99
C HIS A 147 -23.20 5.40 9.00
N ALA A 148 -23.10 6.72 8.96
CA ALA A 148 -21.84 7.40 8.78
C ALA A 148 -21.14 7.66 10.13
N PHE A 149 -19.86 7.29 10.21
CA PHE A 149 -18.99 7.66 11.30
C PHE A 149 -18.25 8.95 10.92
N LEU A 150 -18.25 9.96 11.80
CA LEU A 150 -17.62 11.25 11.52
C LEU A 150 -16.15 11.24 12.00
N ASP A 151 -15.26 11.85 11.23
CA ASP A 151 -13.81 11.73 11.41
C ASP A 151 -13.24 12.76 12.40
N GLY A 152 -12.84 13.91 11.95
CA GLY A 152 -12.25 14.97 12.76
C GLY A 152 -10.88 14.66 13.38
N ARG A 153 -10.24 13.55 12.99
CA ARG A 153 -8.93 13.11 13.45
C ARG A 153 -7.93 12.95 12.31
N ASP A 154 -8.35 12.31 11.21
CA ASP A 154 -7.55 12.16 9.99
C ASP A 154 -7.87 13.28 8.98
N THR A 155 -8.85 14.12 9.31
CA THR A 155 -9.27 15.33 8.60
C THR A 155 -9.51 16.48 9.60
N ASP A 156 -9.78 17.69 9.08
CA ASP A 156 -10.11 18.84 9.93
C ASP A 156 -11.27 18.53 10.88
N PRO A 157 -11.20 18.91 12.17
CA PRO A 157 -12.20 18.57 13.18
C PRO A 157 -13.64 19.02 12.89
N ASN A 158 -13.87 19.93 11.96
CA ASN A 158 -15.18 20.44 11.58
C ASN A 158 -15.48 20.21 10.08
N SER A 159 -14.85 19.27 9.44
CA SER A 159 -15.02 18.95 8.00
C SER A 159 -16.21 18.05 7.71
N GLY A 160 -16.74 17.34 8.71
CA GLY A 160 -17.79 16.32 8.56
C GLY A 160 -19.09 16.89 7.97
N LEU A 161 -19.44 18.14 8.28
CA LEU A 161 -20.58 18.82 7.66
C LEU A 161 -20.47 18.87 6.13
N GLY A 162 -19.27 19.15 5.62
CA GLY A 162 -18.99 19.16 4.18
C GLY A 162 -19.19 17.77 3.56
N PHE A 163 -18.66 16.74 4.19
CA PHE A 163 -18.78 15.36 3.71
C PHE A 163 -20.23 14.84 3.76
N VAL A 164 -21.00 15.19 4.78
CA VAL A 164 -22.42 14.83 4.87
C VAL A 164 -23.22 15.51 3.76
N LYS A 165 -23.00 16.81 3.50
CA LYS A 165 -23.65 17.54 2.39
C LYS A 165 -23.27 16.96 1.03
N ASP A 166 -22.01 16.61 0.82
CA ASP A 166 -21.52 16.01 -0.41
C ASP A 166 -22.10 14.60 -0.65
N LEU A 167 -22.15 13.78 0.40
CA LEU A 167 -22.79 12.47 0.32
C LEU A 167 -24.30 12.60 0.04
N ASP A 168 -25.03 13.46 0.75
CA ASP A 168 -26.47 13.65 0.54
C ASP A 168 -26.79 14.12 -0.89
N ALA A 169 -25.94 14.98 -1.46
CA ALA A 169 -26.06 15.40 -2.85
C ALA A 169 -25.84 14.22 -3.82
N HIS A 170 -24.85 13.36 -3.56
CA HIS A 170 -24.58 12.18 -4.39
C HIS A 170 -25.74 11.16 -4.32
N LEU A 171 -26.25 10.85 -3.13
CA LEU A 171 -27.33 9.89 -2.93
C LEU A 171 -28.62 10.28 -3.67
N LYS A 172 -28.88 11.58 -3.90
CA LYS A 172 -30.01 12.06 -4.70
C LYS A 172 -29.93 11.67 -6.17
N THR A 173 -28.74 11.45 -6.69
CA THR A 173 -28.49 11.04 -8.09
C THR A 173 -28.19 9.56 -8.22
N SER A 174 -27.97 8.87 -7.11
CA SER A 174 -27.71 7.45 -7.00
C SER A 174 -28.81 6.72 -6.22
N THR A 175 -28.48 6.03 -5.15
CA THR A 175 -29.45 5.40 -4.23
C THR A 175 -28.98 5.54 -2.79
N GLY A 176 -29.89 5.45 -1.85
CA GLY A 176 -29.63 5.43 -0.43
C GLY A 176 -30.05 6.68 0.33
N LYS A 177 -30.05 6.58 1.65
CA LYS A 177 -30.34 7.66 2.61
C LYS A 177 -29.38 7.57 3.79
N ILE A 178 -28.95 8.71 4.32
CA ILE A 178 -28.19 8.73 5.58
C ILE A 178 -29.18 8.40 6.71
N ALA A 179 -28.95 7.30 7.42
CA ALA A 179 -29.82 6.83 8.50
C ALA A 179 -29.34 7.29 9.88
N THR A 180 -28.01 7.26 10.12
CA THR A 180 -27.45 7.69 11.39
C THR A 180 -26.10 8.38 11.21
N LEU A 181 -25.74 9.22 12.18
CA LEU A 181 -24.42 9.83 12.30
C LEU A 181 -23.89 9.62 13.72
N VAL A 182 -22.60 9.35 13.86
CA VAL A 182 -21.93 9.24 15.16
C VAL A 182 -20.42 9.48 15.00
N GLY A 183 -19.78 10.16 15.95
CA GLY A 183 -18.36 10.39 15.93
C GLY A 183 -17.56 9.07 16.04
N ARG A 184 -16.41 9.02 15.39
CA ARG A 184 -15.52 7.85 15.39
C ARG A 184 -15.02 7.45 16.79
N TYR A 185 -15.03 8.37 17.75
CA TYR A 185 -14.71 8.09 19.15
C TYR A 185 -15.57 6.96 19.73
N TYR A 186 -16.82 6.85 19.28
CA TYR A 186 -17.77 5.82 19.67
C TYR A 186 -17.75 4.61 18.74
N ALA A 187 -17.76 4.83 17.44
CA ALA A 187 -17.95 3.78 16.44
C ALA A 187 -16.66 3.03 16.07
N MET A 188 -15.49 3.61 16.36
CA MET A 188 -14.20 3.11 15.91
C MET A 188 -13.20 2.97 17.08
N ASP A 189 -13.69 2.47 18.21
CA ASP A 189 -12.82 2.08 19.33
C ASP A 189 -11.94 0.88 18.93
N ARG A 190 -10.81 0.71 19.63
CA ARG A 190 -9.89 -0.43 19.48
C ARG A 190 -9.24 -0.84 20.81
N ASP A 191 -9.75 -0.30 21.91
CA ASP A 191 -9.22 -0.51 23.26
C ASP A 191 -10.21 -1.28 24.14
N SER A 192 -11.19 -1.98 23.51
CA SER A 192 -12.24 -2.75 24.18
C SER A 192 -13.12 -1.91 25.13
N ARG A 193 -13.35 -0.66 24.76
CA ARG A 193 -14.25 0.23 25.48
C ARG A 193 -15.68 0.05 25.00
N TRP A 194 -16.26 -1.05 25.39
CA TRP A 194 -17.57 -1.48 24.90
C TRP A 194 -18.70 -0.49 25.23
N GLU A 195 -18.55 0.34 26.28
CA GLU A 195 -19.46 1.45 26.57
C GLU A 195 -19.49 2.52 25.47
N ARG A 196 -18.41 2.69 24.70
CA ARG A 196 -18.38 3.56 23.52
C ARG A 196 -19.00 2.86 22.34
N VAL A 197 -18.58 1.64 22.04
CA VAL A 197 -19.10 0.82 20.94
C VAL A 197 -20.61 0.67 21.04
N LYS A 198 -21.15 0.51 22.27
CA LYS A 198 -22.58 0.45 22.55
C LYS A 198 -23.35 1.63 21.96
N GLN A 199 -22.81 2.84 22.05
CA GLN A 199 -23.51 4.02 21.55
C GLN A 199 -23.67 3.95 20.02
N ALA A 200 -22.62 3.50 19.29
CA ALA A 200 -22.70 3.29 17.86
C ALA A 200 -23.61 2.08 17.50
N TYR A 201 -23.53 1.01 18.28
CA TYR A 201 -24.39 -0.16 18.12
C TYR A 201 -25.89 0.23 18.31
N ASP A 202 -26.23 0.91 19.40
CA ASP A 202 -27.61 1.26 19.73
C ASP A 202 -28.22 2.24 18.73
N VAL A 203 -27.46 3.21 18.21
CA VAL A 203 -27.97 4.13 17.19
C VAL A 203 -28.30 3.40 15.89
N MET A 204 -27.46 2.43 15.49
CA MET A 204 -27.66 1.69 14.24
C MET A 204 -28.73 0.60 14.34
N THR A 205 -28.87 -0.08 15.50
CA THR A 205 -29.77 -1.23 15.66
C THR A 205 -31.09 -0.90 16.34
N LYS A 206 -31.09 0.09 17.25
CA LYS A 206 -32.26 0.45 18.07
C LYS A 206 -32.79 1.85 17.80
N GLY A 207 -32.07 2.67 17.00
CA GLY A 207 -32.46 4.06 16.75
C GLY A 207 -32.37 4.95 18.01
N ILE A 208 -31.42 4.65 18.91
CA ILE A 208 -31.23 5.44 20.14
C ILE A 208 -30.23 6.55 19.89
N GLY A 209 -30.68 7.81 19.95
CA GLY A 209 -29.87 9.00 19.72
C GLY A 209 -30.69 10.26 19.64
N GLU A 210 -30.08 11.38 19.31
CA GLU A 210 -30.80 12.63 19.01
C GLU A 210 -31.48 12.51 17.66
N HIS A 211 -32.81 12.71 17.61
CA HIS A 211 -33.60 12.59 16.38
C HIS A 211 -33.58 13.89 15.57
N THR A 212 -33.38 13.80 14.29
CA THR A 212 -33.40 14.92 13.34
C THR A 212 -33.97 14.51 11.99
N ASN A 213 -34.59 15.42 11.29
CA ASN A 213 -34.93 15.28 9.88
C ASN A 213 -33.92 16.02 8.96
N ASN A 214 -32.93 16.67 9.55
CA ASN A 214 -31.88 17.39 8.83
C ASN A 214 -30.52 17.09 9.45
N PRO A 215 -29.79 16.10 8.92
CA PRO A 215 -28.49 15.70 9.46
C PRO A 215 -27.44 16.82 9.43
N ALA A 216 -27.44 17.69 8.42
CA ALA A 216 -26.54 18.82 8.34
C ALA A 216 -26.76 19.83 9.48
N ALA A 217 -28.02 20.18 9.77
CA ALA A 217 -28.36 21.09 10.86
C ALA A 217 -27.99 20.50 12.24
N ALA A 218 -28.08 19.20 12.43
CA ALA A 218 -27.67 18.54 13.67
C ALA A 218 -26.13 18.66 13.89
N ILE A 219 -25.34 18.53 12.84
CA ILE A 219 -23.87 18.74 12.91
C ILE A 219 -23.56 20.19 13.20
N GLU A 220 -24.21 21.15 12.49
CA GLU A 220 -24.04 22.60 12.73
C GLU A 220 -24.32 22.97 14.19
N LYS A 221 -25.37 22.37 14.78
CA LYS A 221 -25.70 22.54 16.21
C LYS A 221 -24.58 21.97 17.09
N SER A 222 -24.07 20.77 16.79
CA SER A 222 -22.98 20.16 17.55
C SER A 222 -21.72 21.06 17.55
N TYR A 223 -21.38 21.65 16.42
CA TYR A 223 -20.26 22.61 16.33
C TYR A 223 -20.51 23.88 17.14
N ALA A 224 -21.73 24.39 17.12
CA ALA A 224 -22.12 25.54 17.95
C ALA A 224 -21.99 25.26 19.45
N ASP A 225 -22.23 24.00 19.85
CA ASP A 225 -22.07 23.52 21.20
C ASP A 225 -20.61 23.13 21.55
N GLY A 226 -19.66 23.38 20.64
CA GLY A 226 -18.22 23.10 20.81
C GLY A 226 -17.84 21.62 20.65
N VAL A 227 -18.71 20.78 20.08
CA VAL A 227 -18.47 19.37 19.83
C VAL A 227 -18.05 19.15 18.38
N THR A 228 -16.83 18.70 18.16
CA THR A 228 -16.25 18.41 16.83
C THR A 228 -16.60 17.02 16.36
N ASP A 229 -16.36 16.72 15.08
CA ASP A 229 -16.72 15.49 14.37
C ASP A 229 -16.43 14.21 15.16
N GLU A 230 -15.21 14.07 15.68
CA GLU A 230 -14.75 12.88 16.38
C GLU A 230 -15.67 12.51 17.57
N PHE A 231 -16.25 13.53 18.22
CA PHE A 231 -16.99 13.38 19.49
C PHE A 231 -18.49 13.61 19.34
N ILE A 232 -19.01 13.76 18.11
CA ILE A 232 -20.44 13.92 17.87
C ILE A 232 -21.19 12.69 18.40
N LYS A 233 -22.14 12.95 19.30
CA LYS A 233 -22.98 11.92 19.90
C LYS A 233 -23.94 11.31 18.86
N PRO A 234 -24.49 10.10 19.12
CA PRO A 234 -25.39 9.43 18.20
C PRO A 234 -26.56 10.30 17.73
N ILE A 235 -26.72 10.43 16.43
CA ILE A 235 -27.82 11.16 15.77
C ILE A 235 -28.58 10.17 14.87
N VAL A 236 -29.89 10.14 15.01
CA VAL A 236 -30.83 9.34 14.24
C VAL A 236 -31.54 10.23 13.23
N VAL A 237 -31.42 9.91 11.95
CA VAL A 237 -32.21 10.60 10.93
C VAL A 237 -33.63 10.00 10.89
N SER A 238 -34.63 10.85 11.01
CA SER A 238 -36.02 10.44 11.21
C SER A 238 -36.92 11.03 10.15
N GLU A 239 -38.03 10.33 9.88
CA GLU A 239 -39.16 10.85 9.11
C GLU A 239 -39.88 11.98 9.90
N GLN A 240 -40.80 12.64 9.28
CA GLN A 240 -41.53 13.74 9.93
C GLN A 240 -42.36 13.30 11.16
N ASP A 241 -42.69 12.02 11.26
CA ASP A 241 -43.38 11.43 12.40
C ASP A 241 -42.48 11.07 13.58
N GLY A 242 -41.16 11.35 13.45
CA GLY A 242 -40.14 11.08 14.45
C GLY A 242 -39.59 9.65 14.47
N LYS A 243 -40.04 8.77 13.57
CA LYS A 243 -39.48 7.41 13.47
C LYS A 243 -38.17 7.45 12.72
N ALA A 244 -37.18 6.64 13.17
CA ALA A 244 -35.96 6.41 12.45
C ALA A 244 -36.27 5.94 11.02
N ILE A 245 -35.57 6.50 10.03
CA ILE A 245 -35.78 6.08 8.62
C ILE A 245 -35.32 4.64 8.38
N ALA A 246 -34.34 4.17 9.14
CA ALA A 246 -33.90 2.77 9.16
C ALA A 246 -33.10 2.43 10.41
N THR A 247 -33.21 1.17 10.81
CA THR A 247 -32.31 0.51 11.76
C THR A 247 -31.94 -0.85 11.19
N ILE A 248 -30.75 -1.36 11.55
CA ILE A 248 -30.28 -2.68 11.12
C ILE A 248 -31.15 -3.75 11.76
N GLN A 249 -31.73 -4.61 10.94
CA GLN A 249 -32.61 -5.71 11.37
C GLN A 249 -31.97 -7.07 11.06
N PRO A 250 -32.44 -8.15 11.72
CA PRO A 250 -32.03 -9.51 11.38
C PRO A 250 -32.14 -9.82 9.88
N ASP A 251 -31.14 -10.49 9.34
CA ASP A 251 -30.99 -10.89 7.94
C ASP A 251 -30.75 -9.72 6.96
N ASP A 252 -30.59 -8.49 7.43
CA ASP A 252 -30.17 -7.41 6.55
C ASP A 252 -28.69 -7.60 6.08
N VAL A 253 -28.38 -6.95 4.97
CA VAL A 253 -26.99 -6.87 4.47
C VAL A 253 -26.31 -5.68 5.12
N VAL A 254 -25.19 -5.91 5.79
CA VAL A 254 -24.35 -4.85 6.34
C VAL A 254 -22.99 -4.89 5.65
N ILE A 255 -22.56 -3.77 5.08
CA ILE A 255 -21.26 -3.62 4.42
C ILE A 255 -20.45 -2.56 5.15
N CYS A 256 -19.41 -3.00 5.87
CA CYS A 256 -18.47 -2.08 6.50
C CYS A 256 -17.42 -1.66 5.47
N PHE A 257 -17.45 -0.39 5.04
CA PHE A 257 -16.61 0.11 3.95
C PHE A 257 -15.24 0.65 4.41
N ASN A 258 -14.89 0.53 5.68
CA ASN A 258 -13.51 0.75 6.12
C ASN A 258 -12.61 -0.35 5.55
N TYR A 259 -11.46 0.03 4.95
CA TYR A 259 -10.47 -0.94 4.47
C TYR A 259 -9.34 -1.20 5.48
N ARG A 260 -9.03 -0.24 6.36
CA ARG A 260 -8.12 -0.47 7.48
C ARG A 260 -8.84 -1.18 8.61
N THR A 261 -8.25 -2.26 9.11
CA THR A 261 -8.92 -3.29 9.89
C THR A 261 -9.07 -2.98 11.38
N ASP A 262 -8.06 -2.30 11.98
CA ASP A 262 -7.88 -2.19 13.44
C ASP A 262 -9.09 -1.60 14.18
N ARG A 263 -9.75 -0.59 13.60
CA ARG A 263 -10.89 0.10 14.21
C ARG A 263 -12.26 -0.35 13.70
N GLY A 264 -12.30 -1.27 12.75
CA GLY A 264 -13.54 -1.91 12.28
C GLY A 264 -13.87 -3.20 13.03
N ARG A 265 -12.90 -3.77 13.77
CA ARG A 265 -13.06 -5.08 14.41
C ARG A 265 -14.13 -5.10 15.49
N GLU A 266 -14.12 -4.13 16.41
CA GLU A 266 -15.02 -4.15 17.57
C GLU A 266 -16.48 -3.97 17.20
N ILE A 267 -16.79 -3.02 16.28
CA ILE A 267 -18.17 -2.84 15.83
C ILE A 267 -18.64 -4.05 15.00
N THR A 268 -17.76 -4.67 14.20
CA THR A 268 -18.07 -5.92 13.50
C THR A 268 -18.35 -7.05 14.49
N ALA A 269 -17.52 -7.19 15.53
CA ALA A 269 -17.71 -8.19 16.57
C ALA A 269 -19.04 -8.02 17.31
N ALA A 270 -19.40 -6.78 17.68
CA ALA A 270 -20.63 -6.47 18.37
C ALA A 270 -21.88 -6.71 17.51
N LEU A 271 -21.82 -6.42 16.21
CA LEU A 271 -22.95 -6.60 15.30
C LEU A 271 -23.14 -8.07 14.89
N SER A 272 -22.07 -8.86 14.73
CA SER A 272 -22.17 -10.14 14.03
C SER A 272 -21.50 -11.35 14.70
N GLN A 273 -20.58 -11.16 15.69
CA GLN A 273 -19.78 -12.26 16.21
C GLN A 273 -20.14 -12.64 17.64
N ASN A 274 -20.23 -11.68 18.55
CA ASN A 274 -20.33 -11.93 19.97
C ASN A 274 -21.50 -11.20 20.62
N ASP A 275 -22.08 -11.83 21.65
CA ASP A 275 -22.96 -11.16 22.58
C ASP A 275 -22.14 -10.46 23.68
N TYR A 276 -22.56 -9.25 24.03
CA TYR A 276 -21.99 -8.49 25.16
C TYR A 276 -23.14 -8.11 26.13
N PRO A 277 -23.65 -9.08 26.90
CA PRO A 277 -24.83 -8.89 27.73
C PRO A 277 -24.67 -7.79 28.81
N GLU A 278 -23.45 -7.57 29.28
CA GLU A 278 -23.13 -6.49 30.23
C GLU A 278 -23.38 -5.09 29.64
N PHE A 279 -23.38 -4.99 28.30
CA PHE A 279 -23.64 -3.77 27.54
C PHE A 279 -24.94 -3.85 26.75
N GLU A 280 -25.78 -4.86 26.98
CA GLU A 280 -27.06 -5.06 26.25
C GLU A 280 -26.90 -5.07 24.72
N MET A 281 -25.75 -5.54 24.24
CA MET A 281 -25.49 -5.75 22.83
C MET A 281 -25.57 -7.25 22.51
N HIS A 282 -26.32 -7.58 21.45
CA HIS A 282 -26.52 -8.94 20.98
C HIS A 282 -26.17 -9.01 19.51
N LYS A 283 -25.42 -10.04 19.10
CA LYS A 283 -25.13 -10.26 17.70
C LYS A 283 -26.41 -10.53 16.91
N LEU A 284 -26.47 -9.98 15.71
CA LEU A 284 -27.58 -10.18 14.78
C LEU A 284 -27.20 -11.19 13.70
N PRO A 285 -28.14 -12.02 13.24
CA PRO A 285 -27.91 -12.87 12.07
C PRO A 285 -27.90 -11.98 10.81
N LEU A 286 -26.75 -11.48 10.41
CA LEU A 286 -26.57 -10.54 9.31
C LEU A 286 -25.88 -11.19 8.12
N TYR A 287 -26.19 -10.72 6.91
CA TYR A 287 -25.29 -10.92 5.78
C TYR A 287 -24.18 -9.86 5.86
N TYR A 288 -23.10 -10.19 6.59
CA TYR A 288 -22.07 -9.22 6.92
C TYR A 288 -20.92 -9.24 5.92
N VAL A 289 -20.52 -8.06 5.44
CA VAL A 289 -19.45 -7.88 4.45
C VAL A 289 -18.47 -6.82 4.94
N THR A 290 -17.18 -7.05 4.73
CA THR A 290 -16.12 -6.07 4.98
C THR A 290 -15.33 -5.77 3.71
N MET A 291 -14.71 -4.59 3.62
CA MET A 291 -13.86 -4.27 2.48
C MET A 291 -12.63 -5.16 2.42
N THR A 292 -12.01 -5.42 3.55
CA THR A 292 -10.81 -6.25 3.70
C THR A 292 -10.99 -7.26 4.82
N THR A 293 -10.10 -8.22 4.97
CA THR A 293 -10.15 -9.20 6.08
C THR A 293 -9.80 -8.52 7.40
N TYR A 294 -10.78 -8.33 8.29
CA TYR A 294 -10.56 -7.71 9.60
C TYR A 294 -9.98 -8.67 10.63
N ASP A 295 -10.45 -9.90 10.63
CA ASP A 295 -9.97 -10.99 11.46
C ASP A 295 -10.28 -12.32 10.75
N GLU A 296 -9.29 -13.20 10.68
CA GLU A 296 -9.45 -14.53 10.05
C GLU A 296 -10.32 -15.48 10.88
N ASN A 297 -10.55 -15.15 12.15
CA ASN A 297 -11.39 -15.93 13.05
C ASN A 297 -12.86 -15.47 13.06
N PHE A 298 -13.23 -14.44 12.30
CA PHE A 298 -14.62 -14.01 12.21
C PHE A 298 -15.45 -15.01 11.38
N ASP A 299 -16.53 -15.49 11.99
CA ASP A 299 -17.46 -16.39 11.34
C ASP A 299 -18.42 -15.65 10.41
N ASN A 300 -18.68 -16.24 9.23
CA ASN A 300 -19.69 -15.76 8.26
C ASN A 300 -19.50 -14.31 7.77
N VAL A 301 -18.33 -13.71 7.94
CA VAL A 301 -17.98 -12.42 7.35
C VAL A 301 -17.43 -12.64 5.95
N LYS A 302 -18.03 -11.97 4.97
CA LYS A 302 -17.58 -12.00 3.58
C LYS A 302 -16.68 -10.80 3.30
N VAL A 303 -15.71 -10.97 2.42
CA VAL A 303 -14.68 -9.96 2.16
C VAL A 303 -14.69 -9.58 0.69
N ILE A 304 -14.73 -8.26 0.39
CA ILE A 304 -14.70 -7.73 -0.98
C ILE A 304 -13.29 -7.84 -1.57
N PHE A 305 -12.28 -7.40 -0.82
CA PHE A 305 -10.88 -7.45 -1.21
C PHE A 305 -10.11 -8.35 -0.24
N THR A 306 -9.98 -9.60 -0.59
CA THR A 306 -9.09 -10.53 0.13
C THR A 306 -7.64 -10.14 -0.09
N LYS A 307 -6.73 -10.54 0.82
CA LYS A 307 -5.30 -10.40 0.56
C LYS A 307 -4.98 -11.12 -0.75
N ASP A 308 -4.29 -10.43 -1.64
CA ASP A 308 -3.71 -11.10 -2.80
C ASP A 308 -2.52 -11.93 -2.29
N ASP A 309 -2.63 -13.23 -2.38
CA ASP A 309 -1.46 -14.09 -2.31
C ASP A 309 -0.61 -13.76 -3.54
N LEU A 310 0.51 -13.07 -3.32
CA LEU A 310 1.44 -12.75 -4.40
C LEU A 310 2.17 -14.03 -4.83
N THR A 311 1.48 -14.84 -5.61
CA THR A 311 2.01 -16.06 -6.21
C THR A 311 2.76 -15.77 -7.51
N GLU A 312 3.56 -16.72 -7.94
CA GLU A 312 4.36 -16.64 -9.17
C GLU A 312 5.28 -15.41 -9.20
N THR A 313 5.88 -15.09 -8.03
CA THR A 313 6.94 -14.10 -7.94
C THR A 313 8.20 -14.59 -8.66
N LEU A 314 9.13 -13.68 -8.94
CA LEU A 314 10.41 -14.05 -9.59
C LEU A 314 11.11 -15.20 -8.85
N GLY A 315 11.13 -15.15 -7.50
CA GLY A 315 11.72 -16.21 -6.69
C GLY A 315 11.08 -17.59 -6.91
N GLU A 316 9.74 -17.65 -6.98
CA GLU A 316 9.01 -18.89 -7.28
C GLU A 316 9.26 -19.40 -8.70
N ILE A 317 9.33 -18.50 -9.68
CA ILE A 317 9.62 -18.90 -11.06
C ILE A 317 11.04 -19.44 -11.18
N LEU A 318 11.99 -18.85 -10.48
CA LEU A 318 13.36 -19.35 -10.40
C LEU A 318 13.42 -20.74 -9.74
N GLU A 319 12.70 -20.93 -8.62
CA GLU A 319 12.55 -22.24 -7.96
C GLU A 319 11.96 -23.29 -8.90
N LYS A 320 10.84 -22.99 -9.57
CA LYS A 320 10.19 -23.89 -10.56
C LYS A 320 11.12 -24.27 -11.73
N ASN A 321 12.09 -23.41 -12.06
CA ASN A 321 13.09 -23.65 -13.09
C ASN A 321 14.43 -24.16 -12.55
N HIS A 322 14.46 -24.61 -11.30
CA HIS A 322 15.65 -25.17 -10.61
C HIS A 322 16.87 -24.22 -10.65
N LYS A 323 16.65 -22.90 -10.52
CA LYS A 323 17.69 -21.90 -10.51
C LYS A 323 18.14 -21.58 -9.09
N ASN A 324 19.46 -21.51 -8.93
CA ASN A 324 20.07 -21.09 -7.67
C ASN A 324 19.96 -19.58 -7.52
N GLN A 325 19.56 -19.10 -6.36
CA GLN A 325 19.36 -17.68 -6.13
C GLN A 325 19.97 -17.18 -4.81
N ILE A 326 20.50 -15.95 -4.81
CA ILE A 326 21.04 -15.28 -3.62
C ILE A 326 20.25 -14.00 -3.36
N ARG A 327 19.96 -13.76 -2.07
CA ARG A 327 19.47 -12.49 -1.53
C ARG A 327 20.53 -11.95 -0.59
N ILE A 328 20.96 -10.71 -0.81
CA ILE A 328 22.01 -10.10 0.03
C ILE A 328 21.72 -8.62 0.27
N ALA A 329 21.76 -8.23 1.54
CA ALA A 329 21.68 -6.85 2.01
C ALA A 329 22.24 -6.74 3.43
N GLU A 330 22.40 -5.52 3.92
CA GLU A 330 22.59 -5.28 5.34
C GLU A 330 21.28 -5.32 6.11
N THR A 331 21.32 -5.39 7.46
CA THR A 331 20.16 -5.61 8.34
C THR A 331 18.96 -4.74 8.00
N GLU A 332 19.15 -3.44 7.74
CA GLU A 332 18.08 -2.48 7.44
C GLU A 332 17.28 -2.83 6.16
N LYS A 333 17.94 -3.40 5.18
CA LYS A 333 17.34 -3.74 3.88
C LYS A 333 17.19 -5.25 3.61
N TYR A 334 17.57 -6.08 4.59
CA TYR A 334 17.42 -7.53 4.47
C TYR A 334 15.97 -7.99 4.28
N PRO A 335 14.97 -7.46 5.01
CA PRO A 335 13.57 -7.79 4.75
C PRO A 335 13.11 -7.40 3.34
N HIS A 336 13.68 -6.33 2.76
CA HIS A 336 13.29 -5.84 1.45
C HIS A 336 13.70 -6.83 0.34
N VAL A 337 14.94 -7.32 0.36
CA VAL A 337 15.41 -8.31 -0.63
C VAL A 337 14.89 -9.74 -0.37
N THR A 338 14.32 -10.01 0.80
CA THR A 338 13.76 -11.32 1.19
C THR A 338 12.24 -11.30 1.22
N PHE A 339 11.64 -10.89 2.32
CA PHE A 339 10.19 -10.91 2.56
C PHE A 339 9.39 -10.14 1.50
N PHE A 340 9.70 -8.85 1.31
CA PHE A 340 8.95 -8.02 0.36
C PHE A 340 9.18 -8.43 -1.10
N PHE A 341 10.42 -8.69 -1.49
CA PHE A 341 10.74 -9.16 -2.84
C PHE A 341 10.11 -10.53 -3.15
N SER A 342 9.89 -11.35 -2.13
CA SER A 342 9.24 -12.66 -2.26
C SER A 342 7.70 -12.60 -2.10
N GLY A 343 7.11 -11.40 -2.16
CA GLY A 343 5.66 -11.22 -2.10
C GLY A 343 5.04 -11.49 -0.72
N GLY A 344 5.79 -11.27 0.36
CA GLY A 344 5.34 -11.53 1.74
C GLY A 344 5.66 -12.94 2.26
N ARG A 345 6.46 -13.71 1.52
CA ARG A 345 6.87 -15.06 1.93
C ARG A 345 8.10 -14.98 2.85
N GLU A 346 7.96 -15.49 4.07
CA GLU A 346 9.06 -15.59 5.05
C GLU A 346 10.06 -16.70 4.72
N GLN A 347 9.57 -17.85 4.30
CA GLN A 347 10.41 -19.00 4.02
C GLN A 347 11.23 -18.82 2.74
N ALA A 348 12.50 -19.16 2.80
CA ALA A 348 13.35 -19.20 1.62
C ALA A 348 12.81 -20.20 0.58
N PHE A 349 13.05 -19.91 -0.69
CA PHE A 349 12.79 -20.85 -1.77
C PHE A 349 13.78 -22.00 -1.78
N GLU A 350 13.45 -23.11 -2.42
CA GLU A 350 14.44 -24.16 -2.68
C GLU A 350 15.59 -23.56 -3.49
N ASN A 351 16.83 -23.86 -3.11
CA ASN A 351 18.04 -23.30 -3.69
C ASN A 351 18.17 -21.76 -3.55
N GLU A 352 17.60 -21.18 -2.51
CA GLU A 352 17.81 -19.78 -2.12
C GLU A 352 18.79 -19.68 -0.96
N LYS A 353 19.86 -18.92 -1.16
CA LYS A 353 20.82 -18.54 -0.11
C LYS A 353 20.56 -17.09 0.30
N ARG A 354 20.42 -16.86 1.60
CA ARG A 354 20.24 -15.53 2.20
C ARG A 354 21.49 -15.11 2.95
N ILE A 355 22.01 -13.93 2.62
CA ILE A 355 23.22 -13.37 3.25
C ILE A 355 22.84 -12.04 3.86
N MET A 356 22.94 -11.94 5.17
CA MET A 356 22.70 -10.71 5.92
C MET A 356 24.01 -10.21 6.52
N ILE A 357 24.36 -8.96 6.23
CA ILE A 357 25.49 -8.27 6.84
C ILE A 357 24.95 -7.35 7.93
N PRO A 358 25.42 -7.41 9.18
CA PRO A 358 24.93 -6.52 10.21
C PRO A 358 25.18 -5.04 9.86
N SER A 359 24.13 -4.21 9.98
CA SER A 359 24.28 -2.74 9.87
C SER A 359 25.08 -2.19 11.05
N PRO A 360 25.78 -1.06 10.90
CA PRO A 360 26.55 -0.47 11.98
C PRO A 360 25.68 -0.03 13.14
N LYS A 361 26.16 -0.23 14.37
CA LYS A 361 25.45 0.12 15.60
C LYS A 361 25.72 1.58 15.98
N VAL A 362 25.23 2.52 15.18
CA VAL A 362 25.30 3.96 15.41
C VAL A 362 23.91 4.52 15.68
N ALA A 363 23.83 5.72 16.28
CA ALA A 363 22.54 6.34 16.59
C ALA A 363 21.79 6.77 15.31
N THR A 364 22.52 7.32 14.36
CA THR A 364 22.05 7.73 13.03
C THR A 364 23.14 7.45 11.99
N TYR A 365 22.76 7.16 10.76
CA TYR A 365 23.73 6.68 9.75
C TYR A 365 24.59 7.78 9.12
N ASP A 366 24.31 9.06 9.38
CA ASP A 366 25.22 10.17 9.06
C ASP A 366 26.55 10.08 9.82
N LEU A 367 26.57 9.38 10.96
CA LEU A 367 27.79 9.12 11.73
C LEU A 367 28.70 8.05 11.09
N GLN A 368 28.15 7.21 10.23
CA GLN A 368 28.87 6.19 9.47
C GLN A 368 28.22 5.97 8.09
N PRO A 369 28.38 6.91 7.14
CA PRO A 369 27.70 6.87 5.83
C PRO A 369 28.08 5.67 4.96
N GLU A 370 29.25 5.08 5.17
CA GLU A 370 29.68 3.87 4.49
C GLU A 370 28.84 2.65 4.86
N MET A 371 28.13 2.71 5.99
CA MET A 371 27.31 1.64 6.53
C MET A 371 28.02 0.28 6.43
N SER A 372 27.39 -0.74 5.87
CA SER A 372 27.98 -2.07 5.69
C SER A 372 28.25 -2.43 4.22
N ALA A 373 28.29 -1.43 3.32
CA ALA A 373 28.46 -1.66 1.88
C ALA A 373 29.73 -2.45 1.54
N GLN A 374 30.85 -2.20 2.21
CA GLN A 374 32.09 -2.96 2.00
C GLN A 374 31.93 -4.44 2.40
N GLY A 375 31.26 -4.71 3.53
CA GLY A 375 30.98 -6.08 3.98
C GLY A 375 30.09 -6.85 3.01
N ILE A 376 29.08 -6.18 2.41
CA ILE A 376 28.26 -6.75 1.34
C ILE A 376 29.12 -7.07 0.12
N THR A 377 29.98 -6.13 -0.30
CA THR A 377 30.90 -6.30 -1.44
C THR A 377 31.83 -7.49 -1.23
N ASP A 378 32.46 -7.61 -0.06
CA ASP A 378 33.36 -8.70 0.27
C ASP A 378 32.66 -10.08 0.31
N ALA A 379 31.41 -10.11 0.75
CA ALA A 379 30.63 -11.33 0.79
C ALA A 379 30.18 -11.76 -0.61
N ILE A 380 29.63 -10.83 -1.41
CA ILE A 380 29.09 -11.19 -2.71
C ILE A 380 30.16 -11.51 -3.74
N THR A 381 31.34 -10.88 -3.69
CA THR A 381 32.44 -11.19 -4.59
C THR A 381 32.91 -12.65 -4.48
N LYS A 382 32.89 -13.23 -3.26
CA LYS A 382 33.16 -14.66 -3.06
C LYS A 382 32.12 -15.56 -3.69
N GLU A 383 30.84 -15.17 -3.59
CA GLU A 383 29.74 -15.91 -4.22
C GLU A 383 29.78 -15.83 -5.74
N LEU A 384 30.15 -14.67 -6.31
CA LEU A 384 30.37 -14.51 -7.74
C LEU A 384 31.50 -15.41 -8.26
N GLU A 385 32.61 -15.51 -7.53
CA GLU A 385 33.73 -16.40 -7.85
C GLU A 385 33.32 -17.88 -7.81
N SER A 386 32.46 -18.26 -6.89
CA SER A 386 31.92 -19.63 -6.82
C SER A 386 31.11 -20.02 -8.04
N GLY A 387 30.46 -19.04 -8.66
CA GLY A 387 29.58 -19.23 -9.81
C GLY A 387 28.33 -20.06 -9.53
N TRP A 388 27.97 -20.27 -8.25
CA TRP A 388 26.86 -21.12 -7.84
C TRP A 388 25.49 -20.52 -8.21
N ALA A 389 25.29 -19.21 -8.01
CA ALA A 389 24.02 -18.56 -8.24
C ALA A 389 23.76 -18.31 -9.73
N ASP A 390 22.52 -18.54 -10.17
CA ASP A 390 22.00 -18.11 -11.46
C ASP A 390 21.38 -16.70 -11.38
N PHE A 391 20.81 -16.37 -10.23
CA PHE A 391 20.23 -15.07 -9.95
C PHE A 391 20.69 -14.51 -8.60
N ILE A 392 20.97 -13.22 -8.55
CA ILE A 392 21.34 -12.50 -7.32
C ILE A 392 20.51 -11.23 -7.23
N CYS A 393 19.88 -10.99 -6.06
CA CYS A 393 19.30 -9.71 -5.69
C CYS A 393 20.14 -9.10 -4.57
N LEU A 394 20.80 -7.98 -4.86
CA LEU A 394 21.65 -7.25 -3.95
C LEU A 394 21.11 -5.83 -3.75
N ASN A 395 21.11 -5.35 -2.51
CA ASN A 395 20.75 -3.99 -2.16
C ASN A 395 21.87 -3.29 -1.40
N PHE A 396 22.25 -2.09 -1.85
CA PHE A 396 23.08 -1.14 -1.11
C PHE A 396 22.17 -0.07 -0.49
N ALA A 397 22.09 -0.06 0.83
CA ALA A 397 21.16 0.75 1.61
C ALA A 397 21.55 2.24 1.73
N ASN A 398 22.82 2.56 1.43
CA ASN A 398 23.47 3.80 1.83
C ASN A 398 22.74 5.08 1.39
N PRO A 399 22.36 5.27 0.09
CA PRO A 399 21.77 6.53 -0.33
C PRO A 399 20.43 6.83 0.37
N ASP A 400 19.63 5.80 0.64
CA ASP A 400 18.34 5.93 1.32
C ASP A 400 18.49 6.14 2.82
N MET A 401 19.18 5.22 3.51
CA MET A 401 19.25 5.24 4.97
C MET A 401 19.98 6.47 5.51
N VAL A 402 21.00 6.93 4.82
CA VAL A 402 21.69 8.19 5.16
C VAL A 402 20.84 9.38 4.71
N GLY A 403 20.11 9.28 3.60
CA GLY A 403 19.17 10.28 3.12
C GLY A 403 18.15 10.69 4.19
N HIS A 404 17.62 9.71 4.92
CA HIS A 404 16.68 9.96 6.02
C HIS A 404 17.23 10.80 7.17
N THR A 405 18.55 10.99 7.29
CA THR A 405 19.16 11.84 8.31
C THR A 405 19.09 13.32 7.97
N GLY A 406 18.92 13.68 6.69
CA GLY A 406 18.92 15.06 6.22
C GLY A 406 20.30 15.72 6.21
N VAL A 407 21.38 15.00 6.47
CA VAL A 407 22.75 15.53 6.52
C VAL A 407 23.40 15.42 5.14
N PHE A 408 23.32 16.48 4.35
CA PHE A 408 23.75 16.53 2.94
C PHE A 408 25.13 15.92 2.68
N GLU A 409 26.15 16.36 3.41
CA GLU A 409 27.55 15.88 3.23
C GLU A 409 27.72 14.37 3.56
N ALA A 410 26.90 13.85 4.47
CA ALA A 410 26.88 12.44 4.77
C ALA A 410 26.24 11.63 3.62
N VAL A 411 25.18 12.18 3.02
CA VAL A 411 24.54 11.55 1.85
C VAL A 411 25.46 11.51 0.65
N VAL A 412 26.22 12.56 0.40
CA VAL A 412 27.27 12.58 -0.64
C VAL A 412 28.25 11.41 -0.45
N LYS A 413 28.77 11.22 0.77
CA LYS A 413 29.68 10.08 1.08
C LYS A 413 28.99 8.71 0.93
N ALA A 414 27.72 8.63 1.30
CA ALA A 414 26.92 7.41 1.16
C ALA A 414 26.80 6.99 -0.32
N VAL A 415 26.48 7.97 -1.18
CA VAL A 415 26.37 7.78 -2.63
C VAL A 415 27.72 7.39 -3.24
N GLU A 416 28.80 8.08 -2.89
CA GLU A 416 30.15 7.75 -3.35
C GLU A 416 30.61 6.34 -2.92
N THR A 417 30.18 5.91 -1.73
CA THR A 417 30.47 4.56 -1.23
C THR A 417 29.70 3.50 -2.03
N ALA A 418 28.42 3.76 -2.29
CA ALA A 418 27.59 2.85 -3.10
C ALA A 418 28.15 2.73 -4.54
N ASP A 419 28.60 3.85 -5.14
CA ASP A 419 29.24 3.87 -6.47
C ASP A 419 30.47 2.98 -6.53
N ARG A 420 31.41 3.18 -5.58
CA ARG A 420 32.66 2.40 -5.50
C ARG A 420 32.40 0.91 -5.25
N CYS A 421 31.45 0.58 -4.36
CA CYS A 421 31.12 -0.81 -4.06
C CYS A 421 30.43 -1.48 -5.25
N ALA A 422 29.52 -0.76 -5.93
CA ALA A 422 28.87 -1.24 -7.15
C ALA A 422 29.88 -1.52 -8.26
N GLU A 423 30.90 -0.64 -8.44
CA GLU A 423 32.00 -0.87 -9.39
C GLU A 423 32.71 -2.19 -9.14
N ALA A 424 33.10 -2.45 -7.89
CA ALA A 424 33.79 -3.68 -7.53
C ALA A 424 32.96 -4.94 -7.80
N VAL A 425 31.67 -4.90 -7.43
CA VAL A 425 30.71 -6.00 -7.66
C VAL A 425 30.49 -6.25 -9.14
N VAL A 426 30.24 -5.19 -9.92
CA VAL A 426 29.96 -5.32 -11.36
C VAL A 426 31.19 -5.85 -12.10
N LYS A 427 32.39 -5.32 -11.84
CA LYS A 427 33.62 -5.82 -12.45
C LYS A 427 33.82 -7.31 -12.15
N LYS A 428 33.68 -7.71 -10.90
CA LYS A 428 33.83 -9.12 -10.49
C LYS A 428 32.77 -10.02 -11.14
N GLY A 429 31.53 -9.54 -11.21
CA GLY A 429 30.45 -10.31 -11.83
C GLY A 429 30.62 -10.49 -13.34
N LEU A 430 31.04 -9.46 -14.08
CA LEU A 430 31.35 -9.57 -15.50
C LEU A 430 32.47 -10.60 -15.76
N GLU A 431 33.53 -10.61 -14.95
CA GLU A 431 34.61 -11.63 -15.00
C GLU A 431 34.07 -13.06 -14.84
N ASN A 432 32.94 -13.23 -14.12
CA ASN A 432 32.32 -14.52 -13.84
C ASN A 432 31.04 -14.79 -14.65
N GLY A 433 30.82 -14.04 -15.72
CA GLY A 433 29.74 -14.27 -16.69
C GLY A 433 28.35 -13.83 -16.25
N TYR A 434 28.25 -12.91 -15.29
CA TYR A 434 26.98 -12.29 -14.92
C TYR A 434 26.65 -11.09 -15.78
N SER A 435 25.37 -10.96 -16.10
CA SER A 435 24.77 -9.72 -16.60
C SER A 435 24.11 -8.97 -15.45
N PHE A 436 23.94 -7.65 -15.58
CA PHE A 436 23.38 -6.82 -14.51
C PHE A 436 22.21 -6.00 -15.00
N ILE A 437 21.22 -5.86 -14.09
CA ILE A 437 20.28 -4.76 -14.08
C ILE A 437 20.60 -3.94 -12.84
N ILE A 438 21.02 -2.69 -13.04
CA ILE A 438 21.36 -1.75 -11.96
C ILE A 438 20.28 -0.70 -11.93
N LEU A 439 19.60 -0.55 -10.77
CA LEU A 439 18.47 0.38 -10.62
C LEU A 439 18.37 0.92 -9.20
N ALA A 440 17.45 1.83 -8.98
CA ALA A 440 16.95 2.17 -7.65
C ALA A 440 15.46 1.80 -7.53
N ASP A 441 15.00 1.60 -6.31
CA ASP A 441 13.64 1.19 -6.00
C ASP A 441 12.71 2.38 -5.69
N HIS A 442 13.26 3.54 -5.36
CA HIS A 442 12.63 4.86 -5.22
C HIS A 442 13.71 5.95 -5.18
N GLY A 443 13.29 7.21 -5.16
CA GLY A 443 14.17 8.35 -4.94
C GLY A 443 14.21 8.81 -3.49
N ASN A 444 15.36 9.38 -3.07
CA ASN A 444 15.60 10.02 -1.78
C ASN A 444 16.78 11.01 -1.89
N SER A 445 18.00 10.47 -2.15
CA SER A 445 19.28 11.20 -2.09
C SER A 445 19.42 12.34 -3.11
N GLU A 446 18.61 12.35 -4.14
CA GLU A 446 18.60 13.39 -5.18
C GLU A 446 17.80 14.65 -4.79
N PHE A 447 17.18 14.67 -3.60
CA PHE A 447 16.45 15.85 -3.11
C PHE A 447 16.58 15.97 -1.59
N MET A 448 17.66 16.61 -1.13
CA MET A 448 18.05 16.73 0.27
C MET A 448 17.76 18.07 0.91
N VAL A 449 17.41 19.11 0.11
CA VAL A 449 17.19 20.47 0.60
C VAL A 449 15.89 21.02 0.03
N ASN A 450 14.96 21.40 0.91
CA ASN A 450 13.69 22.04 0.57
C ASN A 450 13.87 23.46 0.04
N GLY A 451 12.83 24.02 -0.59
CA GLY A 451 12.86 25.39 -1.15
C GLY A 451 13.09 26.50 -0.11
N ASP A 452 12.80 26.24 1.15
CA ASP A 452 13.03 27.13 2.29
C ASP A 452 14.43 26.96 2.92
N GLY A 453 15.23 26.03 2.39
CA GLY A 453 16.57 25.71 2.89
C GLY A 453 16.61 24.70 4.03
N SER A 454 15.47 24.18 4.48
CA SER A 454 15.43 23.10 5.46
C SER A 454 15.85 21.76 4.83
N ALA A 455 16.34 20.84 5.66
CA ALA A 455 16.67 19.49 5.20
C ALA A 455 15.39 18.72 4.79
N ASN A 456 15.45 18.01 3.66
CA ASN A 456 14.45 17.01 3.31
C ASN A 456 14.94 15.64 3.77
N THR A 457 14.07 14.86 4.41
CA THR A 457 14.33 13.50 4.89
C THR A 457 13.35 12.48 4.31
N ALA A 458 12.44 12.96 3.45
CA ALA A 458 11.42 12.13 2.84
C ALA A 458 11.86 11.62 1.46
N HIS A 459 11.26 10.52 1.03
CA HIS A 459 11.42 10.04 -0.35
C HIS A 459 10.87 11.05 -1.37
N THR A 460 11.11 10.78 -2.64
CA THR A 460 10.63 11.61 -3.75
C THR A 460 9.70 10.85 -4.68
N THR A 461 9.06 11.57 -5.59
CA THR A 461 8.30 10.98 -6.69
C THR A 461 9.10 10.96 -8.00
N ASN A 462 10.39 11.22 -7.94
CA ASN A 462 11.26 11.26 -9.10
C ASN A 462 11.41 9.87 -9.74
N LEU A 463 11.72 9.87 -11.03
CA LEU A 463 12.07 8.64 -11.74
C LEU A 463 13.41 8.10 -11.24
N VAL A 464 13.59 6.79 -11.36
CA VAL A 464 14.82 6.12 -10.96
C VAL A 464 15.58 5.56 -12.17
N PRO A 465 16.93 5.39 -12.09
CA PRO A 465 17.71 4.79 -13.17
C PRO A 465 17.42 3.29 -13.32
N CYS A 466 17.59 2.81 -14.56
CA CYS A 466 17.66 1.39 -14.89
C CYS A 466 18.73 1.19 -15.98
N ILE A 467 19.80 0.50 -15.65
CA ILE A 467 20.97 0.34 -16.53
C ILE A 467 21.23 -1.15 -16.77
N LEU A 468 21.48 -1.51 -18.01
CA LEU A 468 21.68 -2.90 -18.43
C LEU A 468 23.15 -3.13 -18.81
N VAL A 469 23.85 -4.01 -18.08
CA VAL A 469 25.29 -4.26 -18.25
C VAL A 469 25.56 -5.72 -18.54
N GLY A 470 26.47 -6.01 -19.50
CA GLY A 470 26.93 -7.37 -19.80
C GLY A 470 25.90 -8.24 -20.51
N THR A 471 24.92 -7.65 -21.20
CA THR A 471 23.93 -8.37 -22.02
C THR A 471 24.19 -8.15 -23.52
N GLU A 472 23.51 -8.93 -24.35
CA GLU A 472 23.48 -8.74 -25.81
C GLU A 472 22.54 -7.62 -26.29
N TYR A 473 21.69 -7.11 -25.38
CA TYR A 473 20.73 -6.07 -25.71
C TYR A 473 21.39 -4.70 -25.79
N THR A 474 21.09 -3.95 -26.84
CA THR A 474 21.64 -2.61 -27.10
C THR A 474 20.67 -1.48 -26.75
N HIS A 475 19.47 -1.82 -26.30
CA HIS A 475 18.41 -0.89 -25.91
C HIS A 475 17.66 -1.42 -24.70
N ILE A 476 17.17 -0.51 -23.86
CA ILE A 476 16.23 -0.76 -22.77
C ILE A 476 15.17 0.36 -22.77
N ALA A 477 13.90 -0.01 -22.71
CA ALA A 477 12.79 0.95 -22.72
C ALA A 477 12.56 1.55 -21.32
N ASP A 478 11.99 2.75 -21.28
CA ASP A 478 11.41 3.29 -20.04
C ASP A 478 10.23 2.42 -19.57
N GLY A 479 9.98 2.39 -18.26
CA GLY A 479 8.91 1.58 -17.70
C GLY A 479 8.69 1.85 -16.21
N LYS A 480 8.35 0.81 -15.46
CA LYS A 480 8.09 0.85 -14.03
C LYS A 480 8.72 -0.35 -13.33
N LEU A 481 8.78 -0.32 -12.00
CA LEU A 481 9.45 -1.38 -11.22
C LEU A 481 8.87 -2.78 -11.48
N GLY A 482 7.56 -2.89 -11.73
CA GLY A 482 6.91 -4.17 -12.09
C GLY A 482 7.35 -4.78 -13.43
N ASP A 483 8.10 -4.06 -14.25
CA ASP A 483 8.61 -4.53 -15.55
C ASP A 483 9.97 -5.24 -15.42
N VAL A 484 10.61 -5.15 -14.25
CA VAL A 484 11.98 -5.65 -14.04
C VAL A 484 12.05 -7.18 -13.97
N ALA A 485 11.16 -7.85 -13.22
CA ALA A 485 11.14 -9.32 -13.18
C ALA A 485 10.88 -9.95 -14.56
N PRO A 486 9.91 -9.46 -15.38
CA PRO A 486 9.77 -9.89 -16.77
C PRO A 486 11.04 -9.70 -17.61
N THR A 487 11.78 -8.62 -17.38
CA THR A 487 13.06 -8.34 -18.05
C THR A 487 14.14 -9.34 -17.65
N ILE A 488 14.27 -9.63 -16.35
CA ILE A 488 15.19 -10.64 -15.83
C ILE A 488 14.89 -12.02 -16.45
N LEU A 489 13.62 -12.44 -16.42
CA LEU A 489 13.22 -13.73 -16.98
C LEU A 489 13.54 -13.81 -18.48
N LYS A 490 13.31 -12.74 -19.23
CA LYS A 490 13.65 -12.67 -20.66
C LYS A 490 15.16 -12.80 -20.90
N ILE A 491 16.00 -12.11 -20.12
CA ILE A 491 17.47 -12.24 -20.21
C ILE A 491 17.90 -13.67 -19.88
N MET A 492 17.30 -14.31 -18.88
CA MET A 492 17.61 -15.68 -18.49
C MET A 492 17.02 -16.74 -19.45
N GLY A 493 16.20 -16.35 -20.41
CA GLY A 493 15.52 -17.27 -21.35
C GLY A 493 14.44 -18.11 -20.70
N ILE A 494 13.81 -17.60 -19.63
CA ILE A 494 12.70 -18.23 -18.89
C ILE A 494 11.38 -17.56 -19.30
N GLU A 495 10.35 -18.38 -19.52
CA GLU A 495 9.03 -17.88 -19.87
C GLU A 495 8.37 -17.15 -18.69
N LYS A 496 7.82 -15.97 -18.98
CA LYS A 496 7.09 -15.15 -18.02
C LYS A 496 5.69 -15.73 -17.77
N PRO A 497 5.27 -15.93 -16.50
CA PRO A 497 3.91 -16.39 -16.21
C PRO A 497 2.88 -15.30 -16.57
N ALA A 498 1.65 -15.73 -16.90
CA ALA A 498 0.58 -14.82 -17.34
C ALA A 498 0.19 -13.76 -16.29
N ILE A 499 0.32 -14.10 -15.00
CA ILE A 499 0.00 -13.20 -13.88
C ILE A 499 1.01 -12.04 -13.76
N MET A 500 2.23 -12.18 -14.27
CA MET A 500 3.17 -11.06 -14.37
C MET A 500 2.74 -10.14 -15.52
N THR A 501 1.96 -9.12 -15.22
CA THR A 501 1.44 -8.15 -16.20
C THR A 501 2.47 -7.12 -16.64
N GLY A 502 3.64 -7.05 -16.01
CA GLY A 502 4.74 -6.21 -16.43
C GLY A 502 5.28 -6.62 -17.82
N ASN A 503 5.88 -5.68 -18.52
CA ASN A 503 6.47 -5.88 -19.84
C ASN A 503 7.99 -6.01 -19.73
N ALA A 504 8.59 -6.92 -20.49
CA ALA A 504 10.04 -6.92 -20.59
C ALA A 504 10.52 -5.65 -21.32
N LEU A 505 11.48 -4.96 -20.71
CA LEU A 505 12.00 -3.67 -21.21
C LEU A 505 13.03 -3.81 -22.35
N VAL A 506 13.48 -5.05 -22.66
CA VAL A 506 14.47 -5.39 -23.68
C VAL A 506 13.89 -6.21 -24.81
#